data_0579f7326d2e5fada4618b3c3d92a525
#
_entry.id   0579f7326d2e5fada4618b3c3d92a525
#
_cell.length_a   1.000
_cell.length_b   1.000
_cell.length_c   1.000
_cell.angle_alpha   90.00
_cell.angle_beta   90.00
_cell.angle_gamma   90.00
#
_symmetry.space_group_name_H-M   'P 1'
#
loop_
_entity.id
_entity.type
_entity.pdbx_description
1 polymer ?
#
loop_
_entity_poly.entity_id
_entity_poly.type
_entity_poly.pdbx_seq_one_letter_code
_entity_poly.pdbx_strand_id
1 'polypeptide(L)'
;MDLSIVIPVRNEAENIAPLVAEVRAALAGLLHYEILVIDDGSDDATADEVMRLARTPLPLRLLRHERNCGQSAAIRTGVRAAHAPWIATIDGDGQNDPADIPLLWRSAREALPGAPLLVNGHRQNRQDSWSKRRASRIANAVRRRLLHDDTPDAGCGLKLFPRALFLDLPYFDHMHRFLPALVLREGGIVRSIPVNHRPRQRGVSKYGLLDRLGVGIVDLFGVLWLCRRAARPRVIESAPDETAETAAPAATSVPR
;
A
#
# COMPACT_ATOMS: atom_id res chain seq x y z
N MET A 1 -16.63 8.23 0.77
CA MET A 1 -15.20 8.36 0.41
C MET A 1 -14.75 7.05 -0.16
N ASP A 2 -14.16 7.07 -1.36
CA ASP A 2 -13.84 5.86 -2.12
C ASP A 2 -12.37 5.49 -1.99
N LEU A 3 -11.49 6.50 -1.96
CA LEU A 3 -10.04 6.34 -2.05
C LEU A 3 -9.30 7.31 -1.14
N SER A 4 -8.30 6.81 -0.39
CA SER A 4 -7.32 7.64 0.33
C SER A 4 -5.97 7.54 -0.38
N ILE A 5 -5.40 8.69 -0.75
CA ILE A 5 -4.07 8.78 -1.35
C ILE A 5 -3.07 9.00 -0.24
N VAL A 6 -2.18 8.04 -0.02
CA VAL A 6 -1.13 8.11 1.01
C VAL A 6 0.20 8.46 0.36
N ILE A 7 0.76 9.61 0.75
CA ILE A 7 2.00 10.16 0.20
C ILE A 7 3.04 10.27 1.34
N PRO A 8 3.93 9.27 1.48
CA PRO A 8 5.06 9.39 2.40
C PRO A 8 6.08 10.38 1.82
N VAL A 9 6.52 11.34 2.63
CA VAL A 9 7.48 12.36 2.23
C VAL A 9 8.56 12.56 3.28
N ARG A 10 9.74 12.95 2.82
CA ARG A 10 10.81 13.45 3.66
C ARG A 10 11.72 14.38 2.85
N ASN A 11 11.74 15.67 3.24
CA ASN A 11 12.50 16.71 2.54
C ASN A 11 12.15 16.76 1.04
N GLU A 12 10.88 16.97 0.76
CA GLU A 12 10.32 17.03 -0.60
C GLU A 12 9.51 18.33 -0.81
N ALA A 13 9.88 19.43 -0.12
CA ALA A 13 9.17 20.70 -0.14
C ALA A 13 8.82 21.20 -1.55
N GLU A 14 9.78 21.07 -2.49
CA GLU A 14 9.60 21.54 -3.87
C GLU A 14 8.70 20.63 -4.73
N ASN A 15 8.50 19.38 -4.31
CA ASN A 15 7.74 18.38 -5.06
C ASN A 15 6.27 18.29 -4.65
N ILE A 16 5.93 18.72 -3.42
CA ILE A 16 4.60 18.52 -2.84
C ILE A 16 3.50 19.29 -3.59
N ALA A 17 3.69 20.58 -3.85
CA ALA A 17 2.66 21.38 -4.48
C ALA A 17 2.29 20.89 -5.90
N PRO A 18 3.26 20.62 -6.79
CA PRO A 18 2.96 20.04 -8.09
C PRO A 18 2.27 18.68 -7.97
N LEU A 19 2.77 17.78 -7.09
CA LEU A 19 2.22 16.44 -6.93
C LEU A 19 0.76 16.46 -6.46
N VAL A 20 0.43 17.29 -5.47
CA VAL A 20 -0.95 17.45 -4.97
C VAL A 20 -1.86 18.01 -6.06
N ALA A 21 -1.38 18.98 -6.84
CA ALA A 21 -2.14 19.53 -7.96
C ALA A 21 -2.42 18.47 -9.04
N GLU A 22 -1.45 17.63 -9.36
CA GLU A 22 -1.59 16.54 -10.32
C GLU A 22 -2.54 15.44 -9.82
N VAL A 23 -2.46 15.05 -8.53
CA VAL A 23 -3.42 14.10 -7.91
C VAL A 23 -4.83 14.66 -8.02
N ARG A 24 -5.03 15.94 -7.69
CA ARG A 24 -6.32 16.61 -7.84
C ARG A 24 -6.83 16.56 -9.27
N ALA A 25 -5.99 16.89 -10.23
CA ALA A 25 -6.37 16.88 -11.65
C ALA A 25 -6.74 15.48 -12.14
N ALA A 26 -5.98 14.45 -11.72
CA ALA A 26 -6.20 13.07 -12.11
C ALA A 26 -7.52 12.48 -11.56
N LEU A 27 -7.98 12.95 -10.40
CA LEU A 27 -9.15 12.40 -9.71
C LEU A 27 -10.40 13.30 -9.76
N ALA A 28 -10.29 14.49 -10.35
CA ALA A 28 -11.39 15.45 -10.44
C ALA A 28 -12.63 14.83 -11.15
N GLY A 29 -13.77 14.84 -10.46
CA GLY A 29 -15.03 14.32 -10.99
C GLY A 29 -15.12 12.79 -11.13
N LEU A 30 -14.07 12.05 -10.76
CA LEU A 30 -14.04 10.58 -10.87
C LEU A 30 -14.37 9.88 -9.55
N LEU A 31 -13.88 10.40 -8.41
CA LEU A 31 -13.91 9.74 -7.12
C LEU A 31 -14.09 10.74 -5.98
N HIS A 32 -14.71 10.29 -4.88
CA HIS A 32 -14.60 10.97 -3.59
C HIS A 32 -13.33 10.49 -2.88
N TYR A 33 -12.35 11.37 -2.73
CA TYR A 33 -11.03 11.01 -2.20
C TYR A 33 -10.55 11.96 -1.10
N GLU A 34 -9.55 11.53 -0.36
CA GLU A 34 -8.71 12.35 0.51
C GLU A 34 -7.23 12.16 0.17
N ILE A 35 -6.42 13.13 0.51
CA ILE A 35 -4.96 13.07 0.40
C ILE A 35 -4.38 13.12 1.81
N LEU A 36 -3.57 12.13 2.16
CA LEU A 36 -2.82 12.09 3.41
C LEU A 36 -1.33 12.20 3.06
N VAL A 37 -0.74 13.32 3.42
CA VAL A 37 0.71 13.50 3.36
C VAL A 37 1.28 13.14 4.71
N ILE A 38 2.22 12.19 4.72
CA ILE A 38 2.89 11.74 5.94
C ILE A 38 4.34 12.22 5.89
N ASP A 39 4.61 13.26 6.64
CA ASP A 39 5.95 13.83 6.79
C ASP A 39 6.75 13.00 7.79
N ASP A 40 7.71 12.24 7.26
CA ASP A 40 8.57 11.34 8.05
C ASP A 40 9.79 12.07 8.63
N GLY A 41 9.51 13.12 9.41
CA GLY A 41 10.52 13.90 10.12
C GLY A 41 11.40 14.71 9.17
N SER A 42 10.80 15.53 8.32
CA SER A 42 11.52 16.48 7.48
C SER A 42 12.15 17.58 8.31
N ASP A 43 13.30 18.05 7.87
CA ASP A 43 14.07 19.18 8.41
C ASP A 43 14.12 20.41 7.46
N ASP A 44 13.38 20.31 6.32
CA ASP A 44 13.14 21.41 5.37
C ASP A 44 11.72 21.98 5.50
N ALA A 45 11.31 22.79 4.54
CA ALA A 45 9.99 23.43 4.49
C ALA A 45 8.85 22.50 4.06
N THR A 46 9.03 21.16 4.00
CA THR A 46 8.01 20.21 3.53
C THR A 46 6.70 20.34 4.29
N ALA A 47 6.76 20.35 5.62
CA ALA A 47 5.56 20.46 6.46
C ALA A 47 4.82 21.78 6.27
N ASP A 48 5.55 22.89 6.18
CA ASP A 48 4.98 24.22 5.98
C ASP A 48 4.26 24.32 4.63
N GLU A 49 4.86 23.74 3.58
CA GLU A 49 4.25 23.70 2.26
C GLU A 49 2.95 22.90 2.25
N VAL A 50 2.91 21.72 2.89
CA VAL A 50 1.69 20.92 3.03
C VAL A 50 0.63 21.68 3.82
N MET A 51 1.00 22.34 4.92
CA MET A 51 0.07 23.15 5.72
C MET A 51 -0.47 24.34 4.94
N ARG A 52 0.34 24.97 4.10
CA ARG A 52 -0.09 26.04 3.19
C ARG A 52 -1.17 25.54 2.21
N LEU A 53 -0.96 24.35 1.61
CA LEU A 53 -1.91 23.72 0.70
C LEU A 53 -3.19 23.30 1.41
N ALA A 54 -3.12 22.79 2.64
CA ALA A 54 -4.27 22.36 3.43
C ALA A 54 -5.21 23.50 3.83
N ARG A 55 -4.77 24.77 3.75
CA ARG A 55 -5.65 25.96 3.93
C ARG A 55 -6.55 26.22 2.73
N THR A 56 -6.32 25.56 1.60
CA THR A 56 -7.18 25.65 0.41
C THR A 56 -8.30 24.59 0.50
N PRO A 57 -9.38 24.69 -0.31
CA PRO A 57 -10.47 23.71 -0.27
C PRO A 57 -10.06 22.38 -0.91
N LEU A 58 -9.00 21.79 -0.41
CA LEU A 58 -8.50 20.45 -0.79
C LEU A 58 -8.77 19.45 0.33
N PRO A 59 -9.14 18.21 0.02
CA PRO A 59 -9.28 17.15 1.01
C PRO A 59 -7.89 16.63 1.43
N LEU A 60 -7.04 17.53 1.96
CA LEU A 60 -5.64 17.29 2.29
C LEU A 60 -5.42 17.33 3.80
N ARG A 61 -4.75 16.32 4.31
CA ARG A 61 -4.35 16.19 5.71
C ARG A 61 -2.86 15.94 5.82
N LEU A 62 -2.20 16.62 6.77
CA LEU A 62 -0.80 16.39 7.14
C LEU A 62 -0.74 15.57 8.44
N LEU A 63 0.03 14.49 8.42
CA LEU A 63 0.48 13.78 9.61
C LEU A 63 2.01 13.87 9.67
N ARG A 64 2.57 14.11 10.87
CA ARG A 64 4.02 14.24 11.04
C ARG A 64 4.55 13.21 12.01
N HIS A 65 5.68 12.61 11.69
CA HIS A 65 6.51 11.90 12.65
C HIS A 65 7.50 12.89 13.29
N GLU A 66 7.76 12.74 14.57
CA GLU A 66 8.75 13.57 15.29
C GLU A 66 10.17 13.37 14.75
N ARG A 67 10.44 12.19 14.17
CA ARG A 67 11.71 11.80 13.58
C ARG A 67 11.50 10.87 12.40
N ASN A 68 12.53 10.69 11.60
CA ASN A 68 12.51 9.69 10.53
C ASN A 68 12.31 8.26 11.10
N CYS A 69 11.25 7.63 10.66
CA CYS A 69 10.86 6.26 11.02
C CYS A 69 10.87 5.31 9.80
N GLY A 70 11.13 5.82 8.61
CA GLY A 70 11.18 5.08 7.36
C GLY A 70 9.86 5.01 6.60
N GLN A 71 9.96 4.78 5.30
CA GLN A 71 8.82 4.82 4.37
C GLN A 71 7.70 3.85 4.76
N SER A 72 8.03 2.65 5.26
CA SER A 72 7.02 1.68 5.71
C SER A 72 6.20 2.17 6.89
N ALA A 73 6.86 2.84 7.84
CA ALA A 73 6.18 3.46 8.98
C ALA A 73 5.26 4.58 8.52
N ALA A 74 5.73 5.45 7.61
CA ALA A 74 4.93 6.53 7.05
C ALA A 74 3.70 6.01 6.30
N ILE A 75 3.85 5.01 5.43
CA ILE A 75 2.72 4.37 4.75
C ILE A 75 1.74 3.80 5.77
N ARG A 76 2.21 3.06 6.79
CA ARG A 76 1.35 2.47 7.82
C ARG A 76 0.59 3.54 8.60
N THR A 77 1.24 4.64 8.97
CA THR A 77 0.58 5.78 9.63
C THR A 77 -0.54 6.33 8.76
N GLY A 78 -0.29 6.54 7.47
CA GLY A 78 -1.30 7.00 6.52
C GLY A 78 -2.46 6.04 6.37
N VAL A 79 -2.19 4.73 6.19
CA VAL A 79 -3.24 3.70 6.07
C VAL A 79 -4.11 3.61 7.33
N ARG A 80 -3.53 3.74 8.52
CA ARG A 80 -4.28 3.76 9.77
C ARG A 80 -5.18 4.98 9.90
N ALA A 81 -4.70 6.14 9.49
CA ALA A 81 -5.43 7.41 9.56
C ALA A 81 -6.43 7.61 8.41
N ALA A 82 -6.37 6.78 7.37
CA ALA A 82 -7.25 6.84 6.21
C ALA A 82 -8.69 6.49 6.56
N HIS A 83 -9.64 7.21 5.92
CA HIS A 83 -11.08 6.96 6.09
C HIS A 83 -11.67 6.08 4.98
N ALA A 84 -11.04 6.05 3.79
CA ALA A 84 -11.56 5.27 2.68
C ALA A 84 -11.24 3.78 2.81
N PRO A 85 -12.06 2.90 2.23
CA PRO A 85 -11.81 1.47 2.19
C PRO A 85 -10.67 1.07 1.26
N TRP A 86 -10.31 1.92 0.31
CA TRP A 86 -9.20 1.71 -0.62
C TRP A 86 -8.10 2.73 -0.41
N ILE A 87 -6.87 2.26 -0.54
CA ILE A 87 -5.65 3.07 -0.40
C ILE A 87 -4.89 3.05 -1.72
N ALA A 88 -4.52 4.24 -2.21
CA ALA A 88 -3.47 4.37 -3.21
C ALA A 88 -2.23 4.97 -2.55
N THR A 89 -1.08 4.34 -2.70
CA THR A 89 0.22 4.93 -2.31
C THR A 89 0.88 5.56 -3.52
N ILE A 90 1.59 6.66 -3.32
CA ILE A 90 2.42 7.30 -4.34
C ILE A 90 3.63 7.96 -3.67
N ASP A 91 4.83 7.83 -4.25
CA ASP A 91 6.03 8.44 -3.70
C ASP A 91 6.00 9.96 -3.85
N GLY A 92 6.50 10.69 -2.84
CA GLY A 92 6.48 12.16 -2.78
C GLY A 92 7.47 12.87 -3.68
N ASP A 93 8.34 12.14 -4.41
CA ASP A 93 9.43 12.68 -5.23
C ASP A 93 9.04 13.04 -6.67
N GLY A 94 7.74 12.90 -7.00
CA GLY A 94 7.19 13.24 -8.32
C GLY A 94 7.56 12.28 -9.46
N GLN A 95 8.23 11.16 -9.17
CA GLN A 95 8.61 10.20 -10.21
C GLN A 95 7.43 9.34 -10.70
N ASN A 96 6.45 9.07 -9.85
CA ASN A 96 5.21 8.43 -10.24
C ASN A 96 4.24 9.44 -10.84
N ASP A 97 3.52 9.04 -11.88
CA ASP A 97 2.50 9.88 -12.52
C ASP A 97 1.14 9.68 -11.84
N PRO A 98 0.55 10.70 -11.17
CA PRO A 98 -0.78 10.59 -10.60
C PRO A 98 -1.88 10.29 -11.62
N ALA A 99 -1.68 10.61 -12.90
CA ALA A 99 -2.61 10.29 -13.99
C ALA A 99 -2.81 8.77 -14.18
N ASP A 100 -1.94 7.94 -13.63
CA ASP A 100 -2.07 6.49 -13.67
C ASP A 100 -2.96 5.93 -12.54
N ILE A 101 -3.31 6.72 -11.50
CA ILE A 101 -4.19 6.27 -10.40
C ILE A 101 -5.55 5.77 -10.92
N PRO A 102 -6.23 6.46 -11.86
CA PRO A 102 -7.47 5.95 -12.45
C PRO A 102 -7.35 4.60 -13.15
N LEU A 103 -6.17 4.25 -13.72
CA LEU A 103 -5.94 2.95 -14.34
C LEU A 103 -5.91 1.84 -13.29
N LEU A 104 -5.20 2.07 -12.17
CA LEU A 104 -5.17 1.13 -11.06
C LEU A 104 -6.56 0.96 -10.45
N TRP A 105 -7.29 2.06 -10.28
CA TRP A 105 -8.65 2.04 -9.77
C TRP A 105 -9.59 1.23 -10.65
N ARG A 106 -9.55 1.42 -11.97
CA ARG A 106 -10.35 0.64 -12.92
C ARG A 106 -10.05 -0.85 -12.79
N SER A 107 -8.77 -1.24 -12.75
CA SER A 107 -8.37 -2.63 -12.57
C SER A 107 -8.86 -3.22 -11.24
N ALA A 108 -8.87 -2.42 -10.17
CA ALA A 108 -9.40 -2.86 -8.88
C ALA A 108 -10.93 -3.11 -8.92
N ARG A 109 -11.67 -2.27 -9.63
CA ARG A 109 -13.13 -2.39 -9.79
C ARG A 109 -13.57 -3.62 -10.60
N GLU A 110 -12.68 -4.16 -11.43
CA GLU A 110 -12.91 -5.41 -12.19
C GLU A 110 -12.69 -6.67 -11.34
N ALA A 111 -12.20 -6.53 -10.11
CA ALA A 111 -12.03 -7.66 -9.21
C ALA A 111 -13.33 -8.00 -8.48
N LEU A 112 -13.42 -9.24 -7.98
CA LEU A 112 -14.53 -9.65 -7.14
C LEU A 112 -14.58 -8.80 -5.86
N PRO A 113 -15.78 -8.36 -5.43
CA PRO A 113 -15.92 -7.62 -4.18
C PRO A 113 -15.32 -8.40 -3.00
N GLY A 114 -14.55 -7.70 -2.15
CA GLY A 114 -13.93 -8.31 -0.98
C GLY A 114 -12.69 -9.16 -1.25
N ALA A 115 -12.30 -9.37 -2.51
CA ALA A 115 -11.07 -10.09 -2.82
C ALA A 115 -9.85 -9.34 -2.26
N PRO A 116 -8.90 -10.03 -1.57
CA PRO A 116 -7.65 -9.44 -1.15
C PRO A 116 -6.77 -9.18 -2.38
N LEU A 117 -6.83 -7.95 -2.90
CA LEU A 117 -6.20 -7.55 -4.15
C LEU A 117 -5.15 -6.47 -3.93
N LEU A 118 -4.00 -6.64 -4.54
CA LEU A 118 -3.01 -5.58 -4.76
C LEU A 118 -2.91 -5.28 -6.26
N VAL A 119 -3.20 -4.05 -6.65
CA VAL A 119 -2.84 -3.52 -7.97
C VAL A 119 -1.53 -2.78 -7.83
N ASN A 120 -0.48 -3.29 -8.45
CA ASN A 120 0.88 -2.78 -8.37
C ASN A 120 1.29 -2.11 -9.67
N GLY A 121 1.78 -0.88 -9.62
CA GLY A 121 2.36 -0.22 -10.79
C GLY A 121 3.60 -0.95 -11.28
N HIS A 122 3.75 -1.05 -12.59
CA HIS A 122 4.95 -1.56 -13.25
C HIS A 122 5.53 -0.44 -14.13
N ARG A 123 6.62 0.17 -13.66
CA ARG A 123 7.24 1.33 -14.29
C ARG A 123 7.79 0.99 -15.66
N GLN A 124 7.25 1.64 -16.69
CA GLN A 124 7.76 1.57 -18.06
C GLN A 124 8.89 2.59 -18.26
N ASN A 125 9.76 2.33 -19.22
CA ASN A 125 10.80 3.27 -19.69
C ASN A 125 11.71 3.86 -18.60
N ARG A 126 12.10 3.04 -17.60
CA ARG A 126 13.00 3.46 -16.54
C ARG A 126 14.30 4.04 -17.10
N GLN A 127 14.56 5.31 -16.83
CA GLN A 127 15.77 6.03 -17.23
C GLN A 127 16.96 5.81 -16.27
N ASP A 128 17.02 4.66 -15.62
CA ASP A 128 18.15 4.28 -14.78
C ASP A 128 19.40 3.95 -15.61
N SER A 129 20.57 4.15 -15.02
CA SER A 129 21.82 3.69 -15.62
C SER A 129 21.81 2.18 -15.89
N TRP A 130 22.54 1.73 -16.91
CA TRP A 130 22.58 0.31 -17.31
C TRP A 130 22.96 -0.63 -16.15
N SER A 131 23.92 -0.24 -15.30
CA SER A 131 24.33 -1.00 -14.11
C SER A 131 23.20 -1.13 -13.09
N LYS A 132 22.49 -0.04 -12.79
CA LYS A 132 21.33 -0.06 -11.89
C LYS A 132 20.20 -0.93 -12.44
N ARG A 133 19.94 -0.89 -13.75
CA ARG A 133 18.94 -1.75 -14.41
C ARG A 133 19.29 -3.22 -14.31
N ARG A 134 20.58 -3.62 -14.50
CA ARG A 134 21.01 -5.02 -14.35
C ARG A 134 20.90 -5.49 -12.90
N ALA A 135 21.41 -4.73 -11.94
CA ALA A 135 21.30 -5.05 -10.53
C ALA A 135 19.84 -5.23 -10.08
N SER A 136 18.95 -4.33 -10.50
CA SER A 136 17.51 -4.42 -10.22
C SER A 136 16.87 -5.65 -10.87
N ARG A 137 17.25 -6.03 -12.10
CA ARG A 137 16.74 -7.25 -12.76
C ARG A 137 17.15 -8.52 -12.03
N ILE A 138 18.42 -8.61 -11.61
CA ILE A 138 18.93 -9.76 -10.85
C ILE A 138 18.21 -9.84 -9.50
N ALA A 139 18.14 -8.75 -8.75
CA ALA A 139 17.46 -8.70 -7.45
C ALA A 139 15.98 -9.11 -7.57
N ASN A 140 15.27 -8.60 -8.59
CA ASN A 140 13.89 -8.97 -8.86
C ASN A 140 13.74 -10.45 -9.27
N ALA A 141 14.67 -10.99 -10.05
CA ALA A 141 14.64 -12.41 -10.45
C ALA A 141 14.85 -13.33 -9.22
N VAL A 142 15.82 -13.01 -8.36
CA VAL A 142 16.06 -13.75 -7.11
C VAL A 142 14.84 -13.67 -6.20
N ARG A 143 14.28 -12.47 -5.99
CA ARG A 143 13.09 -12.29 -5.18
C ARG A 143 11.91 -13.11 -5.70
N ARG A 144 11.57 -12.99 -7.00
CA ARG A 144 10.47 -13.75 -7.63
C ARG A 144 10.63 -15.24 -7.45
N ARG A 145 11.85 -15.76 -7.66
CA ARG A 145 12.12 -17.20 -7.50
C ARG A 145 11.97 -17.67 -6.06
N LEU A 146 12.38 -16.86 -5.08
CA LEU A 146 12.34 -17.24 -3.65
C LEU A 146 10.96 -17.04 -3.03
N LEU A 147 10.28 -15.96 -3.38
CA LEU A 147 8.99 -15.60 -2.80
C LEU A 147 7.78 -16.04 -3.65
N HIS A 148 8.03 -16.62 -4.83
CA HIS A 148 6.99 -17.02 -5.78
C HIS A 148 6.02 -15.87 -6.12
N ASP A 149 6.53 -14.63 -6.15
CA ASP A 149 5.77 -13.47 -6.57
C ASP A 149 6.19 -13.08 -8.00
N ASP A 150 5.31 -13.22 -8.97
CA ASP A 150 5.58 -12.90 -10.37
C ASP A 150 5.55 -11.39 -10.68
N THR A 151 5.61 -10.54 -9.65
CA THR A 151 5.55 -9.09 -9.80
C THR A 151 6.84 -8.55 -10.43
N PRO A 152 6.77 -7.92 -11.61
CA PRO A 152 7.96 -7.44 -12.32
C PRO A 152 8.64 -6.26 -11.63
N ASP A 153 7.91 -5.42 -10.89
CA ASP A 153 8.41 -4.22 -10.23
C ASP A 153 7.76 -3.98 -8.86
N ALA A 154 8.12 -4.79 -7.85
CA ALA A 154 7.61 -4.64 -6.49
C ALA A 154 8.04 -3.32 -5.83
N GLY A 155 9.09 -2.67 -6.34
CA GLY A 155 9.60 -1.41 -5.84
C GLY A 155 8.88 -0.15 -6.36
N CYS A 156 7.84 -0.28 -7.19
CA CYS A 156 7.05 0.86 -7.62
C CYS A 156 6.28 1.43 -6.42
N GLY A 157 6.34 2.77 -6.21
CA GLY A 157 5.60 3.44 -5.13
C GLY A 157 4.10 3.54 -5.39
N LEU A 158 3.70 3.51 -6.66
CA LEU A 158 2.29 3.56 -7.05
C LEU A 158 1.64 2.18 -6.90
N LYS A 159 0.81 2.04 -5.87
CA LYS A 159 0.08 0.82 -5.52
C LYS A 159 -1.33 1.15 -5.08
N LEU A 160 -2.27 0.22 -5.31
CA LEU A 160 -3.64 0.34 -4.85
C LEU A 160 -4.09 -0.98 -4.20
N PHE A 161 -4.68 -0.89 -3.00
CA PHE A 161 -5.09 -2.06 -2.22
C PHE A 161 -6.20 -1.70 -1.23
N PRO A 162 -7.00 -2.68 -0.75
CA PRO A 162 -7.95 -2.49 0.34
C PRO A 162 -7.24 -2.14 1.64
N ARG A 163 -7.76 -1.13 2.37
CA ARG A 163 -7.23 -0.72 3.68
C ARG A 163 -7.17 -1.88 4.67
N ALA A 164 -8.23 -2.67 4.77
CA ALA A 164 -8.30 -3.83 5.65
C ALA A 164 -7.19 -4.83 5.37
N LEU A 165 -6.99 -5.19 4.10
CA LEU A 165 -5.92 -6.10 3.69
C LEU A 165 -4.55 -5.64 4.21
N PHE A 166 -4.20 -4.37 4.03
CA PHE A 166 -2.89 -3.85 4.48
C PHE A 166 -2.73 -3.93 6.00
N LEU A 167 -3.79 -3.65 6.76
CA LEU A 167 -3.75 -3.67 8.22
C LEU A 167 -3.58 -5.08 8.80
N ASP A 168 -4.02 -6.10 8.07
CA ASP A 168 -3.87 -7.51 8.44
C ASP A 168 -2.49 -8.08 8.08
N LEU A 169 -1.73 -7.39 7.22
CA LEU A 169 -0.37 -7.83 6.87
C LEU A 169 0.61 -7.66 8.05
N PRO A 170 1.58 -8.58 8.22
CA PRO A 170 2.63 -8.44 9.22
C PRO A 170 3.45 -7.18 8.94
N TYR A 171 3.58 -6.34 9.98
CA TYR A 171 4.34 -5.11 9.89
C TYR A 171 5.81 -5.32 10.25
N PHE A 172 6.70 -4.83 9.40
CA PHE A 172 8.15 -4.71 9.64
C PHE A 172 8.69 -3.56 8.78
N ASP A 173 9.88 -3.07 9.11
CA ASP A 173 10.51 -2.03 8.29
C ASP A 173 10.80 -2.56 6.87
N HIS A 174 10.74 -1.71 5.86
CA HIS A 174 10.84 -2.04 4.43
C HIS A 174 9.73 -2.96 3.86
N MET A 175 8.68 -3.31 4.62
CA MET A 175 7.59 -4.16 4.14
C MET A 175 6.95 -3.68 2.82
N HIS A 176 6.98 -2.36 2.56
CA HIS A 176 6.41 -1.77 1.34
C HIS A 176 7.02 -2.35 0.04
N ARG A 177 8.25 -2.88 0.10
CA ARG A 177 8.94 -3.54 -1.02
C ARG A 177 8.46 -4.97 -1.25
N PHE A 178 7.83 -5.57 -0.26
CA PHE A 178 7.42 -6.96 -0.24
C PHE A 178 5.89 -7.13 -0.24
N LEU A 179 5.13 -6.05 -0.41
CA LEU A 179 3.66 -6.10 -0.43
C LEU A 179 3.11 -7.16 -1.38
N PRO A 180 3.64 -7.37 -2.61
CA PRO A 180 3.17 -8.45 -3.46
C PRO A 180 3.26 -9.83 -2.81
N ALA A 181 4.42 -10.18 -2.25
CA ALA A 181 4.63 -11.45 -1.58
C ALA A 181 3.75 -11.62 -0.33
N LEU A 182 3.58 -10.54 0.44
CA LEU A 182 2.73 -10.54 1.64
C LEU A 182 1.25 -10.72 1.29
N VAL A 183 0.78 -10.08 0.23
CA VAL A 183 -0.61 -10.24 -0.25
C VAL A 183 -0.85 -11.66 -0.76
N LEU A 184 0.08 -12.23 -1.53
CA LEU A 184 0.01 -13.63 -1.96
C LEU A 184 0.02 -14.59 -0.77
N ARG A 185 0.82 -14.28 0.26
CA ARG A 185 0.84 -15.02 1.52
C ARG A 185 -0.55 -15.10 2.16
N GLU A 186 -1.33 -14.04 2.11
CA GLU A 186 -2.71 -14.00 2.63
C GLU A 186 -3.75 -14.61 1.66
N GLY A 187 -3.31 -15.20 0.54
CA GLY A 187 -4.20 -15.78 -0.48
C GLY A 187 -4.80 -14.75 -1.42
N GLY A 188 -4.25 -13.56 -1.41
CA GLY A 188 -4.67 -12.49 -2.29
C GLY A 188 -4.14 -12.62 -3.72
N ILE A 189 -4.54 -11.66 -4.54
CA ILE A 189 -4.19 -11.56 -5.96
C ILE A 189 -3.33 -10.32 -6.15
N VAL A 190 -2.31 -10.41 -6.99
CA VAL A 190 -1.48 -9.28 -7.41
C VAL A 190 -1.67 -9.06 -8.92
N ARG A 191 -2.09 -7.84 -9.29
CA ARG A 191 -2.17 -7.41 -10.69
C ARG A 191 -1.11 -6.34 -10.93
N SER A 192 -0.31 -6.48 -11.99
CA SER A 192 0.69 -5.49 -12.39
C SER A 192 0.17 -4.68 -13.57
N ILE A 193 0.11 -3.37 -13.41
CA ILE A 193 -0.38 -2.42 -14.42
C ILE A 193 0.79 -1.57 -14.90
N PRO A 194 1.04 -1.46 -16.22
CA PRO A 194 2.02 -0.54 -16.76
C PRO A 194 1.70 0.90 -16.35
N VAL A 195 2.69 1.61 -15.80
CA VAL A 195 2.57 3.01 -15.36
C VAL A 195 3.74 3.85 -15.86
N ASN A 196 3.52 5.13 -16.01
CA ASN A 196 4.54 6.08 -16.38
C ASN A 196 5.58 6.24 -15.27
N HIS A 197 6.83 6.47 -15.66
CA HIS A 197 7.90 6.80 -14.72
C HIS A 197 8.68 8.00 -15.25
N ARG A 198 8.67 9.04 -14.45
CA ARG A 198 9.31 10.32 -14.79
C ARG A 198 10.73 10.39 -14.22
N PRO A 199 11.65 11.11 -14.83
CA PRO A 199 12.92 11.45 -14.20
C PRO A 199 12.64 12.31 -12.96
N ARG A 200 13.43 12.13 -11.90
CA ARG A 200 13.37 13.01 -10.74
C ARG A 200 13.74 14.42 -11.16
N GLN A 201 12.84 15.38 -10.98
CA GLN A 201 13.06 16.76 -11.39
C GLN A 201 13.81 17.58 -10.32
N ARG A 202 13.60 17.25 -9.03
CA ARG A 202 14.10 18.02 -7.89
C ARG A 202 14.54 17.09 -6.75
N GLY A 203 15.48 17.56 -5.92
CA GLY A 203 15.99 16.81 -4.78
C GLY A 203 17.08 15.78 -5.09
N VAL A 204 17.74 15.25 -4.06
CA VAL A 204 18.87 14.31 -4.17
C VAL A 204 18.47 12.95 -3.60
N SER A 205 18.89 11.87 -4.26
CA SER A 205 18.67 10.50 -3.73
C SER A 205 19.47 10.28 -2.44
N LYS A 206 18.79 10.03 -1.33
CA LYS A 206 19.36 10.01 0.03
C LYS A 206 20.00 8.70 0.48
N TYR A 207 20.02 7.65 -0.36
CA TYR A 207 20.46 6.31 0.05
C TYR A 207 21.56 5.74 -0.85
N GLY A 208 22.62 5.19 -0.21
CA GLY A 208 23.67 4.43 -0.87
C GLY A 208 23.19 3.09 -1.44
N LEU A 209 23.89 2.59 -2.48
CA LEU A 209 23.54 1.32 -3.13
C LEU A 209 23.84 0.11 -2.23
N LEU A 210 24.96 0.15 -1.49
CA LEU A 210 25.45 -0.96 -0.66
C LEU A 210 24.62 -1.17 0.60
N ASP A 211 24.19 -0.09 1.26
CA ASP A 211 23.32 -0.16 2.45
C ASP A 211 21.97 -0.82 2.14
N ARG A 212 21.44 -0.54 0.94
CA ARG A 212 20.19 -1.14 0.48
C ARG A 212 20.30 -2.64 0.17
N LEU A 213 21.48 -3.12 -0.24
CA LEU A 213 21.69 -4.52 -0.59
C LEU A 213 21.74 -5.42 0.66
N GLY A 214 22.50 -5.03 1.68
CA GLY A 214 22.60 -5.81 2.92
C GLY A 214 21.26 -5.98 3.63
N VAL A 215 20.57 -4.85 3.85
CA VAL A 215 19.24 -4.85 4.48
C VAL A 215 18.24 -5.64 3.63
N GLY A 216 18.24 -5.46 2.29
CA GLY A 216 17.33 -6.16 1.39
C GLY A 216 17.49 -7.68 1.38
N ILE A 217 18.71 -8.21 1.63
CA ILE A 217 18.96 -9.66 1.75
C ILE A 217 18.36 -10.19 3.07
N VAL A 218 18.59 -9.50 4.19
CA VAL A 218 18.03 -9.89 5.49
C VAL A 218 16.51 -9.88 5.43
N ASP A 219 15.91 -8.81 4.90
CA ASP A 219 14.47 -8.69 4.73
C ASP A 219 13.90 -9.82 3.84
N LEU A 220 14.61 -10.19 2.76
CA LEU A 220 14.18 -11.27 1.86
C LEU A 220 14.09 -12.61 2.60
N PHE A 221 15.06 -12.95 3.44
CA PHE A 221 15.00 -14.17 4.25
C PHE A 221 13.92 -14.10 5.31
N GLY A 222 13.71 -12.93 5.95
CA GLY A 222 12.61 -12.70 6.88
C GLY A 222 11.24 -12.91 6.23
N VAL A 223 11.04 -12.34 5.05
CA VAL A 223 9.78 -12.52 4.29
C VAL A 223 9.61 -13.95 3.81
N LEU A 224 10.68 -14.62 3.37
CA LEU A 224 10.63 -16.04 3.01
C LEU A 224 10.17 -16.90 4.20
N TRP A 225 10.71 -16.63 5.40
CA TRP A 225 10.29 -17.28 6.63
C TRP A 225 8.82 -17.01 6.92
N LEU A 226 8.35 -15.76 6.84
CA LEU A 226 6.95 -15.38 7.02
C LEU A 226 6.02 -16.12 6.04
N CYS A 227 6.40 -16.20 4.75
CA CYS A 227 5.61 -16.88 3.74
C CYS A 227 5.47 -18.39 4.02
N ARG A 228 6.53 -19.03 4.55
CA ARG A 228 6.49 -20.46 4.93
C ARG A 228 5.68 -20.74 6.20
N ARG A 229 5.37 -19.73 7.00
CA ARG A 229 4.61 -19.82 8.26
C ARG A 229 3.18 -19.29 8.13
N ALA A 230 2.68 -19.17 6.90
CA ALA A 230 1.31 -18.74 6.67
C ALA A 230 0.31 -19.78 7.20
N ALA A 231 -0.61 -19.35 8.07
CA ALA A 231 -1.78 -20.12 8.50
C ALA A 231 -3.02 -19.34 8.06
N ARG A 232 -3.93 -20.02 7.35
CA ARG A 232 -5.17 -19.42 6.84
C ARG A 232 -6.34 -20.24 7.34
N PRO A 233 -6.89 -19.96 8.55
CA PRO A 233 -8.02 -20.68 9.05
C PRO A 233 -9.26 -20.39 8.20
N ARG A 234 -10.07 -21.42 7.94
CA ARG A 234 -11.45 -21.24 7.49
C ARG A 234 -12.33 -21.25 8.72
N VAL A 235 -12.98 -20.13 9.00
CA VAL A 235 -13.95 -20.03 10.10
C VAL A 235 -15.30 -20.48 9.57
N ILE A 236 -15.91 -21.47 10.24
CA ILE A 236 -17.29 -21.89 10.02
C ILE A 236 -18.03 -21.49 11.29
N GLU A 237 -18.97 -20.57 11.17
CA GLU A 237 -19.87 -20.22 12.27
C GLU A 237 -21.01 -21.23 12.28
N SER A 238 -21.13 -21.97 13.37
CA SER A 238 -22.26 -22.89 13.60
C SER A 238 -23.27 -22.16 14.48
N ALA A 239 -24.43 -21.82 13.92
CA ALA A 239 -25.55 -21.34 14.71
C ALA A 239 -26.10 -22.47 15.60
N PRO A 240 -26.54 -22.18 16.83
CA PRO A 240 -27.27 -23.16 17.62
C PRO A 240 -28.54 -23.59 16.88
N ASP A 241 -28.81 -24.88 16.90
CA ASP A 241 -30.00 -25.47 16.26
C ASP A 241 -31.26 -24.97 17.00
N GLU A 242 -32.01 -24.03 16.45
CA GLU A 242 -33.26 -23.49 17.02
C GLU A 242 -34.38 -24.54 17.13
N THR A 243 -34.15 -25.76 16.63
CA THR A 243 -35.18 -26.84 16.64
C THR A 243 -35.23 -27.66 17.91
N ALA A 244 -34.34 -27.42 18.90
CA ALA A 244 -34.28 -28.23 20.11
C ALA A 244 -35.22 -27.76 21.27
N GLU A 245 -35.88 -26.60 21.13
CA GLU A 245 -36.64 -26.02 22.26
C GLU A 245 -38.17 -26.23 22.22
N THR A 246 -38.68 -27.13 21.37
CA THR A 246 -40.14 -27.38 21.30
C THR A 246 -40.56 -28.77 21.77
N ALA A 247 -39.80 -29.43 22.65
CA ALA A 247 -40.25 -30.64 23.34
C ALA A 247 -40.49 -30.32 24.82
N ALA A 248 -41.56 -29.59 25.13
CA ALA A 248 -42.09 -29.54 26.48
C ALA A 248 -42.64 -30.93 26.87
N PRO A 249 -42.28 -31.50 28.05
CA PRO A 249 -42.82 -32.79 28.47
C PRO A 249 -44.31 -32.64 28.78
N ALA A 250 -45.11 -33.49 28.12
CA ALA A 250 -46.51 -33.59 28.37
C ALA A 250 -46.76 -33.98 29.87
N ALA A 251 -47.51 -33.15 30.56
CA ALA A 251 -47.91 -33.39 31.93
C ALA A 251 -48.73 -34.70 32.04
N THR A 252 -48.16 -35.68 32.70
CA THR A 252 -48.85 -36.92 33.04
C THR A 252 -49.86 -36.63 34.15
N SER A 253 -51.16 -36.61 33.84
CA SER A 253 -52.27 -36.58 34.79
C SER A 253 -52.39 -37.95 35.41
N VAL A 254 -52.23 -38.06 36.75
CA VAL A 254 -52.55 -39.23 37.57
C VAL A 254 -54.04 -39.19 37.87
N PRO A 255 -54.83 -40.26 37.58
CA PRO A 255 -56.21 -40.39 38.07
C PRO A 255 -56.20 -40.91 39.48
N ARG A 256 -57.18 -40.43 40.25
CA ARG A 256 -57.54 -40.92 41.64
C ARG A 256 -58.08 -42.32 41.64
#